data_da68ba980bbae357db09d0cae4aa7a3a
#
_entry.id   da68ba980bbae357db09d0cae4aa7a3a
#
_cell.length_a   1.000
_cell.length_b   1.000
_cell.length_c   1.000
_cell.angle_alpha   90.00
_cell.angle_beta   90.00
_cell.angle_gamma   90.00
#
_symmetry.space_group_name_H-M   'P 1'
#
loop_
_entity.id
_entity.type
_entity.pdbx_description
1 polymer ?
#
loop_
_entity_poly.entity_id
_entity_poly.type
_entity_poly.pdbx_seq_one_letter_code
_entity_poly.pdbx_strand_id
1 'polypeptide(L)'
;FAKKSKPSTLKNSDVYTAEVHSYTKNITNTIVVSERFINKDDKVLIVDGFLANGQATLGLMEIVKQAGAKAVGVGILVEKSFQDGRKLIEDKQVNICSLCRIASLENKEVKFNIADDEK
;
A
#
# COMPACT_ATOMS: atom_id res chain seq x y z
N PHE A 1 -5.65 -4.14 10.48
CA PHE A 1 -4.31 -4.65 10.15
C PHE A 1 -4.41 -5.75 9.10
N ALA A 2 -3.79 -5.55 7.95
CA ALA A 2 -3.77 -6.55 6.89
C ALA A 2 -2.64 -7.55 7.15
N LYS A 3 -2.96 -8.84 7.04
CA LYS A 3 -2.00 -9.92 7.26
C LYS A 3 -1.79 -10.71 5.99
N LYS A 4 -0.57 -11.18 5.77
CA LYS A 4 -0.31 -12.22 4.78
C LYS A 4 -0.91 -13.52 5.27
N SER A 5 -1.63 -14.20 4.41
CA SER A 5 -2.28 -15.46 4.74
C SER A 5 -1.83 -16.57 3.82
N LYS A 6 -1.79 -17.78 4.37
CA LYS A 6 -1.64 -18.98 3.56
C LYS A 6 -3.04 -19.43 3.12
N PRO A 7 -3.22 -19.87 1.86
CA PRO A 7 -4.53 -20.25 1.35
C PRO A 7 -5.29 -21.28 2.21
N SER A 8 -4.57 -22.19 2.85
CA SER A 8 -5.16 -23.23 3.69
C SER A 8 -5.73 -22.74 5.03
N THR A 9 -5.45 -21.51 5.41
CA THR A 9 -5.93 -20.94 6.68
C THR A 9 -7.14 -20.00 6.48
N LEU A 10 -7.57 -19.80 5.25
CA LEU A 10 -8.71 -18.95 4.92
C LEU A 10 -10.01 -19.73 5.14
N LYS A 11 -10.69 -19.43 6.21
CA LYS A 11 -12.11 -19.78 6.35
C LYS A 11 -12.91 -18.70 5.62
N ASN A 12 -13.66 -19.12 4.64
CA ASN A 12 -14.17 -18.33 3.52
C ASN A 12 -15.17 -17.21 3.83
N SER A 13 -15.59 -16.97 5.07
CA SER A 13 -16.81 -16.20 5.24
C SER A 13 -16.63 -14.78 5.80
N ASP A 14 -15.47 -14.45 6.38
CA ASP A 14 -15.40 -13.24 7.18
C ASP A 14 -14.16 -12.39 6.91
N VAL A 15 -13.61 -12.48 5.70
CA VAL A 15 -12.40 -11.72 5.35
C VAL A 15 -12.51 -11.10 3.96
N TYR A 16 -11.92 -9.93 3.82
CA TYR A 16 -11.60 -9.35 2.51
C TYR A 16 -10.18 -9.75 2.14
N THR A 17 -9.96 -10.07 0.88
CA THR A 17 -8.66 -10.53 0.39
C THR A 17 -8.24 -9.76 -0.86
N ALA A 18 -6.92 -9.62 -1.02
CA ALA A 18 -6.34 -9.12 -2.25
C ALA A 18 -5.01 -9.83 -2.50
N GLU A 19 -4.68 -10.00 -3.77
CA GLU A 19 -3.39 -10.54 -4.18
C GLU A 19 -2.39 -9.41 -4.37
N VAL A 20 -1.19 -9.61 -3.84
CA VAL A 20 -0.08 -8.67 -3.94
C VAL A 20 1.12 -9.38 -4.56
N HIS A 21 1.53 -8.92 -5.74
CA HIS A 21 2.70 -9.46 -6.41
C HIS A 21 3.96 -8.75 -5.94
N SER A 22 4.95 -9.53 -5.48
CA SER A 22 6.28 -9.03 -5.15
C SER A 22 7.21 -9.23 -6.35
N TYR A 23 7.59 -8.15 -7.00
CA TYR A 23 8.52 -8.21 -8.12
C TYR A 23 9.93 -8.59 -7.70
N THR A 24 10.33 -8.20 -6.48
CA THR A 24 11.66 -8.53 -5.93
C THR A 24 11.81 -10.03 -5.72
N LYS A 25 10.80 -10.69 -5.19
CA LYS A 25 10.81 -12.13 -4.89
C LYS A 25 10.12 -12.96 -5.96
N ASN A 26 9.48 -12.32 -6.94
CA ASN A 26 8.68 -12.94 -7.98
C ASN A 26 7.66 -13.95 -7.43
N ILE A 27 6.98 -13.56 -6.37
CA ILE A 27 5.92 -14.34 -5.75
C ILE A 27 4.68 -13.49 -5.54
N THR A 28 3.52 -14.15 -5.54
CA THR A 28 2.25 -13.51 -5.23
C THR A 28 1.80 -13.93 -3.84
N ASN A 29 1.53 -12.95 -2.99
CA ASN A 29 1.01 -13.18 -1.65
C ASN A 29 -0.45 -12.76 -1.59
N THR A 30 -1.23 -13.44 -0.75
CA THR A 30 -2.59 -13.01 -0.43
C THR A 30 -2.55 -12.25 0.89
N ILE A 31 -3.13 -11.05 0.90
CA ILE A 31 -3.34 -10.30 2.13
C ILE A 31 -4.80 -10.36 2.52
N VAL A 32 -5.07 -10.36 3.81
CA VAL A 32 -6.42 -10.51 4.37
C VAL A 32 -6.68 -9.47 5.45
N VAL A 33 -7.90 -8.99 5.49
CA VAL A 33 -8.43 -8.16 6.58
C VAL A 33 -9.77 -8.73 6.99
N SER A 34 -9.99 -8.91 8.29
CA SER A 34 -11.27 -9.38 8.81
C SER A 34 -12.36 -8.33 8.58
N GLU A 35 -13.52 -8.78 8.09
CA GLU A 35 -14.69 -7.91 7.92
C GLU A 35 -15.14 -7.22 9.20
N ARG A 36 -14.76 -7.77 10.34
CA ARG A 36 -15.10 -7.20 11.65
C ARG A 36 -14.47 -5.85 11.92
N PHE A 37 -13.39 -5.52 11.22
CA PHE A 37 -12.58 -4.33 11.48
C PHE A 37 -12.76 -3.21 10.46
N ILE A 38 -13.54 -3.44 9.41
CA ILE A 38 -13.77 -2.43 8.39
C ILE A 38 -15.19 -2.58 7.84
N ASN A 39 -15.91 -1.45 7.70
CA ASN A 39 -17.26 -1.45 7.17
C ASN A 39 -17.45 -0.30 6.15
N LYS A 40 -18.59 -0.32 5.47
CA LYS A 40 -18.89 0.61 4.36
C LYS A 40 -18.90 2.09 4.72
N ASP A 41 -19.04 2.42 5.98
CA ASP A 41 -19.09 3.81 6.43
C ASP A 41 -17.72 4.31 6.88
N ASP A 42 -16.72 3.47 6.88
CA ASP A 42 -15.38 3.84 7.33
C ASP A 42 -14.66 4.71 6.30
N LYS A 43 -13.92 5.67 6.83
CA LYS A 43 -12.93 6.42 6.08
C LYS A 43 -11.56 5.87 6.47
N VAL A 44 -10.84 5.31 5.53
CA VAL A 44 -9.63 4.52 5.80
C VAL A 44 -8.40 5.29 5.36
N LEU A 45 -7.46 5.46 6.28
CA LEU A 45 -6.11 5.89 5.98
C LEU A 45 -5.24 4.63 5.85
N ILE A 46 -4.67 4.43 4.68
CA ILE A 46 -3.74 3.32 4.45
C ILE A 46 -2.35 3.74 4.89
N VAL A 47 -1.72 2.93 5.73
CA VAL A 47 -0.36 3.21 6.23
C VAL A 47 0.52 2.01 5.94
N ASP A 48 1.67 2.27 5.32
CA ASP A 48 2.64 1.23 5.02
C ASP A 48 4.08 1.74 5.21
N GLY A 49 5.01 0.83 5.43
CA GLY A 49 6.41 1.16 5.66
C GLY A 49 7.12 1.61 4.38
N PHE A 50 6.96 0.91 3.29
CA PHE A 50 7.65 1.18 2.03
C PHE A 50 6.69 1.32 0.86
N LEU A 51 6.99 2.26 -0.02
CA LEU A 51 6.36 2.37 -1.32
C LEU A 51 7.42 2.25 -2.41
N ALA A 52 7.31 1.20 -3.21
CA ALA A 52 8.15 0.99 -4.39
C ALA A 52 7.27 0.90 -5.64
N ASN A 53 6.84 -0.31 -5.99
CA ASN A 53 5.96 -0.54 -7.14
C ASN A 53 4.49 -0.27 -6.84
N GLY A 54 4.14 -0.04 -5.59
CA GLY A 54 2.77 0.26 -5.18
C GLY A 54 1.85 -0.95 -5.06
N GLN A 55 2.35 -2.16 -5.23
CA GLN A 55 1.51 -3.35 -5.26
C GLN A 55 0.81 -3.63 -3.92
N ALA A 56 1.55 -3.51 -2.81
CA ALA A 56 0.96 -3.69 -1.48
C ALA A 56 -0.12 -2.64 -1.20
N THR A 57 0.16 -1.39 -1.52
CA THR A 57 -0.80 -0.30 -1.33
C THR A 57 -2.04 -0.49 -2.21
N LEU A 58 -1.86 -0.89 -3.46
CA LEU A 58 -2.99 -1.19 -4.36
C LEU A 58 -3.83 -2.34 -3.83
N GLY A 59 -3.20 -3.37 -3.26
CA GLY A 59 -3.90 -4.48 -2.62
C GLY A 59 -4.73 -4.02 -1.42
N LEU A 60 -4.18 -3.14 -0.59
CA LEU A 60 -4.91 -2.56 0.53
C LEU A 60 -6.09 -1.69 0.05
N MET A 61 -5.91 -0.93 -1.02
CA MET A 61 -6.98 -0.16 -1.63
C MET A 61 -8.10 -1.05 -2.15
N GLU A 62 -7.76 -2.20 -2.73
CA GLU A 62 -8.75 -3.19 -3.18
C GLU A 62 -9.58 -3.74 -2.02
N ILE A 63 -8.93 -4.01 -0.88
CA ILE A 63 -9.63 -4.45 0.33
C ILE A 63 -10.61 -3.37 0.82
N VAL A 64 -10.18 -2.12 0.83
CA VAL A 64 -11.05 -0.99 1.21
C VAL A 64 -12.26 -0.91 0.28
N LYS A 65 -12.06 -1.12 -1.01
CA LYS A 65 -13.13 -1.13 -2.01
C LYS A 65 -14.11 -2.29 -1.78
N GLN A 66 -13.60 -3.48 -1.51
CA GLN A 66 -14.45 -4.64 -1.20
C GLN A 66 -15.34 -4.39 0.01
N ALA A 67 -14.83 -3.70 1.02
CA ALA A 67 -15.60 -3.34 2.20
C ALA A 67 -16.64 -2.25 1.94
N GLY A 68 -16.60 -1.61 0.77
CA GLY A 68 -17.46 -0.46 0.48
C GLY A 68 -17.03 0.81 1.21
N ALA A 69 -15.88 0.79 1.86
CA ALA A 69 -15.32 1.93 2.57
C ALA A 69 -14.62 2.89 1.61
N LYS A 70 -14.17 4.02 2.15
CA LYS A 70 -13.45 5.03 1.35
C LYS A 70 -12.01 5.15 1.81
N ALA A 71 -11.07 5.01 0.89
CA ALA A 71 -9.67 5.32 1.13
C ALA A 71 -9.48 6.84 1.04
N VAL A 72 -9.18 7.50 2.15
CA VAL A 72 -9.04 8.95 2.22
C VAL A 72 -7.61 9.42 2.01
N GLY A 73 -6.65 8.53 2.11
CA GLY A 73 -5.25 8.85 1.89
C GLY A 73 -4.34 7.66 2.11
N VAL A 74 -3.08 7.84 1.75
CA VAL A 74 -2.02 6.85 1.95
C VAL A 74 -0.85 7.54 2.65
N GLY A 75 -0.44 7.00 3.80
CA GLY A 75 0.74 7.43 4.52
C GLY A 75 1.86 6.42 4.37
N ILE A 76 3.02 6.85 3.90
CA ILE A 76 4.17 6.01 3.64
C ILE A 76 5.35 6.50 4.48
N LEU A 77 6.04 5.58 5.13
CA LEU A 77 7.23 5.93 5.89
C LEU A 77 8.40 6.23 4.96
N VAL A 78 8.71 5.34 4.04
CA VAL A 78 9.81 5.50 3.07
C VAL A 78 9.31 5.20 1.66
N GLU A 79 9.44 6.16 0.78
CA GLU A 79 9.08 6.03 -0.63
C GLU A 79 10.33 5.95 -1.50
N LYS A 80 10.39 4.95 -2.36
CA LYS A 80 11.37 4.89 -3.45
C LYS A 80 10.78 5.64 -4.64
N SER A 81 11.05 6.95 -4.73
CA SER A 81 10.38 7.83 -5.68
C SER A 81 10.79 7.61 -7.14
N PHE A 82 11.86 6.85 -7.38
CA PHE A 82 12.28 6.44 -8.72
C PHE A 82 11.48 5.25 -9.28
N GLN A 83 10.52 4.72 -8.53
CA GLN A 83 9.62 3.66 -8.97
C GLN A 83 8.20 4.18 -9.14
N ASP A 84 7.35 3.41 -9.79
CA ASP A 84 6.05 3.88 -10.29
C ASP A 84 4.91 3.89 -9.26
N GLY A 85 5.19 3.49 -8.02
CA GLY A 85 4.14 3.29 -7.02
C GLY A 85 3.27 4.51 -6.76
N ARG A 86 3.90 5.69 -6.59
CA ARG A 86 3.16 6.94 -6.37
C ARG A 86 2.20 7.25 -7.50
N LYS A 87 2.67 7.13 -8.72
CA LYS A 87 1.85 7.44 -9.90
C LYS A 87 0.63 6.53 -9.99
N LEU A 88 0.82 5.24 -9.74
CA LEU A 88 -0.29 4.28 -9.77
C LEU A 88 -1.37 4.62 -8.74
N ILE A 89 -0.96 5.11 -7.57
CA ILE A 89 -1.89 5.48 -6.51
C ILE A 89 -2.56 6.83 -6.80
N GLU A 90 -1.81 7.81 -7.27
CA GLU A 90 -2.33 9.11 -7.66
C GLU A 90 -3.34 9.00 -8.80
N ASP A 91 -3.12 8.09 -9.75
CA ASP A 91 -4.06 7.81 -10.84
C ASP A 91 -5.42 7.30 -10.34
N LYS A 92 -5.48 6.81 -9.13
CA LYS A 92 -6.73 6.42 -8.46
C LYS A 92 -7.34 7.56 -7.62
N GLN A 93 -6.80 8.75 -7.74
CA GLN A 93 -7.30 9.97 -7.07
C GLN A 93 -7.20 9.90 -5.55
N VAL A 94 -6.18 9.23 -5.02
CA VAL A 94 -5.89 9.12 -3.60
C VAL A 94 -4.61 9.89 -3.28
N ASN A 95 -4.66 10.72 -2.26
CA ASN A 95 -3.50 11.50 -1.82
C ASN A 95 -2.48 10.62 -1.11
N ILE A 96 -1.20 10.84 -1.40
CA ILE A 96 -0.08 10.16 -0.76
C ILE A 96 0.75 11.18 0.01
N CYS A 97 1.12 10.81 1.23
CA CYS A 97 2.11 11.53 2.02
C CYS A 97 3.22 10.56 2.43
N SER A 98 4.44 10.86 2.06
CA SER A 98 5.62 10.08 2.42
C SER A 98 6.52 10.89 3.33
N LEU A 99 6.97 10.29 4.44
CA LEU A 99 7.86 10.97 5.37
C LEU A 99 9.28 11.10 4.83
N CYS A 100 9.73 10.11 4.06
CA CYS A 100 11.06 10.09 3.44
C CYS A 100 10.93 9.60 2.01
N ARG A 101 11.50 10.34 1.06
CA ARG A 101 11.52 9.97 -0.35
C ARG A 101 12.94 9.78 -0.82
N ILE A 102 13.24 8.57 -1.28
CA ILE A 102 14.56 8.22 -1.79
C ILE A 102 14.55 8.41 -3.31
N ALA A 103 15.39 9.32 -3.81
CA ALA A 103 15.46 9.65 -5.24
C ALA A 103 16.24 8.61 -6.03
N SER A 104 17.29 8.04 -5.45
CA SER A 104 18.08 6.99 -6.09
C SER A 104 18.88 6.18 -5.09
N LEU A 105 19.29 4.98 -5.51
CA LEU A 105 20.15 4.08 -4.73
C LEU A 105 21.40 3.71 -5.54
N GLU A 106 21.87 4.61 -6.39
CA GLU A 106 23.02 4.37 -7.26
C GLU A 106 24.35 4.48 -6.51
N ASN A 107 25.36 3.70 -6.90
CA ASN A 107 26.72 3.76 -6.38
C ASN A 107 26.83 3.60 -4.87
N LYS A 108 25.96 2.81 -4.26
CA LYS A 108 25.86 2.63 -2.80
C LYS A 108 25.52 3.91 -2.05
N GLU A 109 25.06 4.93 -2.74
CA GLU A 109 24.62 6.18 -2.13
C GLU A 109 23.11 6.25 -2.14
N VAL A 110 22.53 6.74 -1.04
CA VAL A 110 21.11 7.04 -0.93
C VAL A 110 20.93 8.53 -1.16
N LYS A 111 20.15 8.87 -2.18
CA LYS A 111 19.78 10.28 -2.44
C LYS A 111 18.32 10.48 -2.10
N PHE A 112 18.03 11.57 -1.40
CA PHE A 112 16.70 11.91 -0.97
C PHE A 112 16.11 13.01 -1.84
N ASN A 113 14.80 12.95 -2.05
CA ASN A 113 14.08 14.09 -2.60
C ASN A 113 13.95 15.14 -1.52
N ILE A 114 14.44 16.35 -1.82
CA ILE A 114 14.13 17.51 -1.01
C ILE A 114 12.75 17.97 -1.44
N ALA A 115 11.78 17.60 -0.64
CA ALA A 115 10.40 17.74 -1.03
C ALA A 115 9.85 19.12 -0.70
N ASP A 116 8.67 19.39 -1.24
CA ASP A 116 7.90 20.60 -1.01
C ASP A 116 7.54 20.84 0.46
N ASP A 117 7.59 19.79 1.27
CA ASP A 117 7.34 19.82 2.69
C ASP A 117 8.44 20.54 3.50
N GLU A 118 9.54 20.91 2.89
CA GLU A 118 10.56 21.76 3.52
C GLU A 118 10.33 23.27 3.31
N LYS A 119 9.25 23.57 2.67
CA LYS A 119 8.89 24.97 2.43
C LYS A 119 8.09 25.57 3.57
#